data_b48d5f466e3379693fa7bf20ec558647
#
_entry.id   b48d5f466e3379693fa7bf20ec558647
#
_cell.length_a   1.000
_cell.length_b   1.000
_cell.length_c   1.000
_cell.angle_alpha   90.00
_cell.angle_beta   90.00
_cell.angle_gamma   90.00
#
_symmetry.space_group_name_H-M   'P 1'
#
loop_
_entity.id
_entity.type
_entity.pdbx_description
1 polymer ?
#
loop_
_entity_poly.entity_id
_entity_poly.type
_entity_poly.pdbx_seq_one_letter_code
_entity_poly.pdbx_strand_id
1 'polypeptide(L)'
;GFTNISLDLMYGLPTQTPDDLQRSVHEAFALAPEHISVYGLIVEEGTPFAAAEAAGRLALPSEDAAEEMYDWLMAELPARGYARYEISNFARAGYESRHNLGYWRNVPYLGVGAAAHGYVGGVRWGNESNTRAYIRTMRAGGSVRIPEDTQHTRDNAMEEYAFLALRTAEGVDEEDFARTFGVEIDDVYRAVIQRYIALGLLRR
;
A
#
# COMPACT_ATOMS: atom_id res chain seq x y z
N GLY A 1 19.57 -10.63 19.96
CA GLY A 1 19.25 -9.86 18.73
C GLY A 1 17.75 -9.64 18.62
N PHE A 2 17.29 -8.96 17.57
CA PHE A 2 15.87 -8.82 17.26
C PHE A 2 15.33 -10.16 16.76
N THR A 3 14.08 -10.46 17.09
CA THR A 3 13.38 -11.71 16.72
C THR A 3 12.21 -11.45 15.76
N ASN A 4 12.02 -10.23 15.34
CA ASN A 4 11.02 -9.81 14.37
C ASN A 4 11.67 -8.75 13.47
N ILE A 5 11.98 -9.14 12.24
CA ILE A 5 12.73 -8.35 11.27
C ILE A 5 11.91 -8.25 9.99
N SER A 6 11.78 -7.04 9.47
CA SER A 6 11.26 -6.78 8.12
C SER A 6 12.40 -6.35 7.22
N LEU A 7 12.40 -6.85 5.98
CA LEU A 7 13.28 -6.39 4.92
C LEU A 7 12.46 -5.78 3.79
N ASP A 8 12.90 -4.64 3.29
CA ASP A 8 12.30 -3.98 2.14
C ASP A 8 13.18 -4.21 0.91
N LEU A 9 12.57 -4.69 -0.16
CA LEU A 9 13.17 -4.92 -1.46
C LEU A 9 12.46 -4.08 -2.53
N MET A 10 13.15 -3.81 -3.62
CA MET A 10 12.55 -3.15 -4.79
C MET A 10 12.85 -3.93 -6.06
N TYR A 11 11.87 -3.95 -6.99
CA TYR A 11 12.05 -4.44 -8.34
C TYR A 11 11.77 -3.35 -9.38
N GLY A 12 12.19 -3.59 -10.61
CA GLY A 12 12.08 -2.60 -11.67
C GLY A 12 13.08 -1.45 -11.55
N LEU A 13 14.16 -1.62 -10.78
CA LEU A 13 15.20 -0.60 -10.63
C LEU A 13 15.95 -0.38 -11.94
N PRO A 14 16.50 0.84 -12.18
CA PRO A 14 17.33 1.08 -13.36
C PRO A 14 18.43 0.04 -13.51
N THR A 15 18.55 -0.54 -14.68
CA THR A 15 19.48 -1.61 -15.07
C THR A 15 19.30 -2.96 -14.36
N GLN A 16 18.34 -3.09 -13.46
CA GLN A 16 18.09 -4.37 -12.78
C GLN A 16 17.54 -5.41 -13.77
N THR A 17 18.09 -6.59 -13.72
CA THR A 17 17.60 -7.76 -14.46
C THR A 17 16.76 -8.68 -13.56
N PRO A 18 15.95 -9.61 -14.11
CA PRO A 18 15.28 -10.65 -13.31
C PRO A 18 16.26 -11.44 -12.44
N ASP A 19 17.44 -11.79 -12.96
CA ASP A 19 18.48 -12.51 -12.20
C ASP A 19 19.04 -11.68 -11.03
N ASP A 20 19.14 -10.35 -11.16
CA ASP A 20 19.58 -9.48 -10.07
C ASP A 20 18.56 -9.46 -8.95
N LEU A 21 17.25 -9.38 -9.29
CA LEU A 21 16.18 -9.46 -8.31
C LEU A 21 16.18 -10.81 -7.59
N GLN A 22 16.25 -11.93 -8.34
CA GLN A 22 16.27 -13.28 -7.78
C GLN A 22 17.41 -13.44 -6.79
N ARG A 23 18.60 -12.97 -7.14
CA ARG A 23 19.79 -13.01 -6.25
C ARG A 23 19.53 -12.23 -4.96
N SER A 24 19.00 -11.01 -5.05
CA SER A 24 18.66 -10.17 -3.88
C SER A 24 17.65 -10.84 -2.96
N VAL A 25 16.60 -11.45 -3.54
CA VAL A 25 15.58 -12.17 -2.78
C VAL A 25 16.15 -13.42 -2.10
N HIS A 26 17.02 -14.18 -2.78
CA HIS A 26 17.69 -15.33 -2.18
C HIS A 26 18.62 -14.93 -1.01
N GLU A 27 19.32 -13.80 -1.13
CA GLU A 27 20.11 -13.27 -0.02
C GLU A 27 19.21 -12.83 1.16
N ALA A 28 18.06 -12.24 0.88
CA ALA A 28 17.08 -11.91 1.91
C ALA A 28 16.55 -13.18 2.63
N PHE A 29 16.27 -14.26 1.89
CA PHE A 29 15.87 -15.54 2.50
C PHE A 29 16.95 -16.14 3.40
N ALA A 30 18.22 -15.96 3.07
CA ALA A 30 19.33 -16.43 3.92
C ALA A 30 19.37 -15.73 5.29
N LEU A 31 18.81 -14.52 5.40
CA LEU A 31 18.66 -13.80 6.65
C LEU A 31 17.42 -14.24 7.45
N ALA A 32 16.54 -15.03 6.84
CA ALA A 32 15.32 -15.57 7.43
C ALA A 32 14.44 -14.55 8.17
N PRO A 33 14.10 -13.39 7.52
CA PRO A 33 13.24 -12.39 8.16
C PRO A 33 11.83 -12.95 8.39
N GLU A 34 11.07 -12.31 9.25
CA GLU A 34 9.66 -12.63 9.49
C GLU A 34 8.74 -11.97 8.48
N HIS A 35 9.18 -10.86 7.87
CA HIS A 35 8.39 -10.04 6.96
C HIS A 35 9.27 -9.51 5.81
N ILE A 36 8.70 -9.45 4.61
CA ILE A 36 9.35 -8.90 3.41
C ILE A 36 8.37 -7.97 2.70
N SER A 37 8.79 -6.72 2.50
CA SER A 37 8.09 -5.78 1.61
C SER A 37 8.78 -5.79 0.25
N VAL A 38 8.01 -5.80 -0.85
CA VAL A 38 8.57 -5.74 -2.20
C VAL A 38 7.81 -4.69 -3.01
N TYR A 39 8.51 -3.63 -3.38
CA TYR A 39 7.94 -2.49 -4.08
C TYR A 39 8.42 -2.43 -5.52
N GLY A 40 7.50 -2.29 -6.49
CA GLY A 40 7.85 -1.86 -7.83
C GLY A 40 8.31 -0.39 -7.85
N LEU A 41 9.35 -0.09 -8.59
CA LEU A 41 9.77 1.30 -8.75
C LEU A 41 8.69 2.11 -9.48
N ILE A 42 8.25 3.20 -8.86
CA ILE A 42 7.42 4.23 -9.49
C ILE A 42 8.26 5.49 -9.61
N VAL A 43 8.31 6.06 -10.82
CA VAL A 43 9.04 7.31 -11.07
C VAL A 43 8.10 8.48 -10.78
N GLU A 44 8.26 9.10 -9.63
CA GLU A 44 7.42 10.22 -9.17
C GLU A 44 7.85 11.55 -9.80
N GLU A 45 6.88 12.39 -10.17
CA GLU A 45 7.11 13.74 -10.68
C GLU A 45 7.93 14.58 -9.69
N GLY A 46 8.74 15.51 -10.23
CA GLY A 46 9.58 16.40 -9.41
C GLY A 46 10.82 15.73 -8.81
N THR A 47 11.07 14.46 -9.12
CA THR A 47 12.26 13.73 -8.66
C THR A 47 13.41 13.78 -9.67
N PRO A 48 14.66 13.57 -9.22
CA PRO A 48 15.79 13.39 -10.13
C PRO A 48 15.60 12.23 -11.13
N PHE A 49 14.86 11.19 -10.75
CA PHE A 49 14.54 10.06 -11.64
C PHE A 49 13.59 10.49 -12.76
N ALA A 50 12.55 11.25 -12.48
CA ALA A 50 11.65 11.79 -13.51
C ALA A 50 12.41 12.70 -14.50
N ALA A 51 13.32 13.54 -14.00
CA ALA A 51 14.16 14.37 -14.87
C ALA A 51 15.12 13.54 -15.73
N ALA A 52 15.64 12.43 -15.20
CA ALA A 52 16.52 11.52 -15.94
C ALA A 52 15.75 10.74 -17.00
N GLU A 53 14.53 10.27 -16.67
CA GLU A 53 13.62 9.56 -17.58
C GLU A 53 13.21 10.47 -18.75
N ALA A 54 12.72 11.69 -18.46
CA ALA A 54 12.36 12.67 -19.49
C ALA A 54 13.53 13.04 -20.41
N ALA A 55 14.76 12.94 -19.92
CA ALA A 55 15.98 13.15 -20.71
C ALA A 55 16.50 11.88 -21.40
N GLY A 56 15.78 10.75 -21.33
CA GLY A 56 16.20 9.46 -21.92
C GLY A 56 17.48 8.86 -21.29
N ARG A 57 17.80 9.22 -20.06
CA ARG A 57 19.00 8.80 -19.35
C ARG A 57 18.72 7.76 -18.24
N LEU A 58 17.46 7.37 -18.03
CA LEU A 58 17.08 6.36 -17.08
C LEU A 58 16.82 5.03 -17.79
N ALA A 59 17.69 4.07 -17.60
CA ALA A 59 17.56 2.75 -18.23
C ALA A 59 16.70 1.83 -17.36
N LEU A 60 15.38 2.01 -17.42
CA LEU A 60 14.43 1.11 -16.75
C LEU A 60 14.35 -0.24 -17.48
N PRO A 61 14.06 -1.34 -16.77
CA PRO A 61 13.66 -2.59 -17.40
C PRO A 61 12.48 -2.39 -18.35
N SER A 62 12.34 -3.26 -19.34
CA SER A 62 11.12 -3.28 -20.16
C SER A 62 9.89 -3.68 -19.32
N GLU A 63 8.69 -3.37 -19.79
CA GLU A 63 7.44 -3.80 -19.15
C GLU A 63 7.41 -5.33 -19.00
N ASP A 64 7.79 -6.09 -20.02
CA ASP A 64 7.87 -7.56 -19.96
C ASP A 64 8.83 -8.05 -18.87
N ALA A 65 10.00 -7.42 -18.74
CA ALA A 65 10.96 -7.78 -17.68
C ALA A 65 10.45 -7.43 -16.29
N ALA A 66 9.75 -6.32 -16.14
CA ALA A 66 9.14 -5.94 -14.86
C ALA A 66 7.98 -6.87 -14.49
N GLU A 67 7.18 -7.31 -15.47
CA GLU A 67 6.13 -8.31 -15.29
C GLU A 67 6.72 -9.69 -14.90
N GLU A 68 7.78 -10.14 -15.59
CA GLU A 68 8.52 -11.36 -15.22
C GLU A 68 9.02 -11.31 -13.76
N MET A 69 9.60 -10.18 -13.35
CA MET A 69 10.04 -9.96 -11.97
C MET A 69 8.87 -10.08 -10.98
N TYR A 70 7.74 -9.45 -11.30
CA TYR A 70 6.55 -9.49 -10.45
C TYR A 70 5.98 -10.90 -10.34
N ASP A 71 5.79 -11.58 -11.46
CA ASP A 71 5.23 -12.94 -11.50
C ASP A 71 6.10 -13.92 -10.73
N TRP A 72 7.41 -13.81 -10.90
CA TRP A 72 8.35 -14.63 -10.13
C TRP A 72 8.24 -14.38 -8.62
N LEU A 73 8.14 -13.12 -8.18
CA LEU A 73 7.94 -12.76 -6.77
C LEU A 73 6.62 -13.34 -6.22
N MET A 74 5.54 -13.24 -7.00
CA MET A 74 4.22 -13.77 -6.59
C MET A 74 4.22 -15.30 -6.44
N ALA A 75 5.11 -16.01 -7.12
CA ALA A 75 5.28 -17.45 -6.99
C ALA A 75 6.28 -17.83 -5.89
N GLU A 76 7.45 -17.21 -5.85
CA GLU A 76 8.57 -17.64 -5.01
C GLU A 76 8.36 -17.29 -3.51
N LEU A 77 7.87 -16.10 -3.19
CA LEU A 77 7.69 -15.69 -1.79
C LEU A 77 6.69 -16.61 -1.05
N PRO A 78 5.48 -16.89 -1.60
CA PRO A 78 4.58 -17.85 -0.96
C PRO A 78 5.16 -19.27 -0.88
N ALA A 79 5.91 -19.74 -1.88
CA ALA A 79 6.55 -21.05 -1.87
C ALA A 79 7.59 -21.18 -0.74
N ARG A 80 8.15 -20.07 -0.27
CA ARG A 80 9.08 -19.99 0.87
C ARG A 80 8.40 -19.71 2.22
N GLY A 81 7.06 -19.69 2.25
CA GLY A 81 6.28 -19.50 3.47
C GLY A 81 6.01 -18.04 3.86
N TYR A 82 6.19 -17.11 2.92
CA TYR A 82 5.81 -15.70 3.08
C TYR A 82 4.49 -15.46 2.34
N ALA A 83 3.37 -15.57 3.02
CA ALA A 83 2.07 -15.32 2.43
C ALA A 83 1.91 -13.82 2.13
N ARG A 84 1.44 -13.50 0.90
CA ARG A 84 1.03 -12.12 0.59
C ARG A 84 -0.24 -11.79 1.34
N TYR A 85 -0.25 -10.75 2.15
CA TYR A 85 -1.42 -10.32 2.91
C TYR A 85 -1.99 -8.98 2.40
N GLU A 86 -1.21 -8.21 1.63
CA GLU A 86 -1.67 -7.03 0.87
C GLU A 86 -0.75 -6.82 -0.36
N ILE A 87 -0.89 -5.70 -1.06
CA ILE A 87 -0.33 -5.47 -2.41
C ILE A 87 1.18 -5.76 -2.48
N SER A 88 1.97 -5.21 -1.55
CA SER A 88 3.43 -5.22 -1.60
C SER A 88 4.07 -5.99 -0.45
N ASN A 89 3.28 -6.50 0.49
CA ASN A 89 3.80 -7.05 1.73
C ASN A 89 3.49 -8.54 1.92
N PHE A 90 4.52 -9.25 2.34
CA PHE A 90 4.54 -10.68 2.55
C PHE A 90 5.06 -10.98 3.95
N ALA A 91 4.46 -11.94 4.63
CA ALA A 91 4.86 -12.28 5.99
C ALA A 91 4.75 -13.79 6.24
N ARG A 92 5.51 -14.27 7.20
CA ARG A 92 5.21 -15.55 7.87
C ARG A 92 3.94 -15.37 8.69
N ALA A 93 3.18 -16.44 8.88
CA ALA A 93 1.93 -16.40 9.62
C ALA A 93 2.11 -15.76 11.02
N GLY A 94 1.29 -14.74 11.32
CA GLY A 94 1.34 -13.98 12.57
C GLY A 94 2.34 -12.82 12.62
N TYR A 95 3.06 -12.55 11.50
CA TYR A 95 4.01 -11.45 11.39
C TYR A 95 3.56 -10.37 10.41
N GLU A 96 2.29 -10.39 9.98
CA GLU A 96 1.69 -9.34 9.17
C GLU A 96 1.79 -7.99 9.89
N SER A 97 2.16 -6.93 9.18
CA SER A 97 2.26 -5.59 9.76
C SER A 97 0.88 -5.08 10.19
N ARG A 98 0.62 -5.06 11.49
CA ARG A 98 -0.62 -4.50 12.05
C ARG A 98 -0.79 -3.02 11.73
N HIS A 99 0.31 -2.29 11.54
CA HIS A 99 0.29 -0.89 11.13
C HIS A 99 -0.26 -0.76 9.71
N ASN A 100 0.28 -1.53 8.75
CA ASN A 100 -0.19 -1.51 7.35
C ASN A 100 -1.64 -1.99 7.24
N LEU A 101 -1.98 -3.11 7.90
CA LEU A 101 -3.36 -3.59 7.95
C LEU A 101 -4.32 -2.57 8.57
N GLY A 102 -3.87 -1.78 9.54
CA GLY A 102 -4.65 -0.69 10.12
C GLY A 102 -5.07 0.34 9.06
N TYR A 103 -4.19 0.70 8.15
CA TYR A 103 -4.54 1.60 7.03
C TYR A 103 -5.54 0.94 6.06
N TRP A 104 -5.29 -0.30 5.65
CA TRP A 104 -6.18 -1.03 4.74
C TRP A 104 -7.58 -1.28 5.32
N ARG A 105 -7.68 -1.41 6.64
CA ARG A 105 -8.94 -1.54 7.40
C ARG A 105 -9.53 -0.20 7.85
N ASN A 106 -8.98 0.91 7.37
CA ASN A 106 -9.41 2.26 7.69
C ASN A 106 -9.51 2.56 9.20
N VAL A 107 -8.60 1.97 9.99
CA VAL A 107 -8.53 2.18 11.45
C VAL A 107 -8.09 3.62 11.72
N PRO A 108 -8.73 4.34 12.65
CA PRO A 108 -8.32 5.70 13.01
C PRO A 108 -6.86 5.78 13.46
N TYR A 109 -6.14 6.82 13.01
CA TYR A 109 -4.74 7.05 13.35
C TYR A 109 -4.41 8.53 13.47
N LEU A 110 -3.35 8.82 14.23
CA LEU A 110 -2.82 10.17 14.42
C LEU A 110 -1.49 10.30 13.68
N GLY A 111 -1.40 11.30 12.80
CA GLY A 111 -0.14 11.69 12.17
C GLY A 111 0.60 12.73 13.03
N VAL A 112 1.88 12.46 13.30
CA VAL A 112 2.75 13.36 14.08
C VAL A 112 3.95 13.76 13.22
N GLY A 113 4.19 15.06 13.11
CA GLY A 113 5.28 15.63 12.32
C GLY A 113 4.79 16.39 11.09
N ALA A 114 5.73 17.10 10.42
CA ALA A 114 5.47 17.80 9.16
C ALA A 114 5.07 16.79 8.07
N ALA A 115 4.10 17.13 7.23
CA ALA A 115 3.52 16.31 6.16
C ALA A 115 2.86 14.99 6.62
N ALA A 116 2.79 14.71 7.91
CA ALA A 116 2.11 13.51 8.39
C ALA A 116 0.60 13.64 8.25
N HIS A 117 -0.07 12.57 7.85
CA HIS A 117 -1.52 12.52 7.73
C HIS A 117 -2.15 11.88 8.98
N GLY A 118 -3.39 12.24 9.28
CA GLY A 118 -4.19 11.65 10.35
C GLY A 118 -5.62 11.40 9.89
N TYR A 119 -6.27 10.42 10.52
CA TYR A 119 -7.66 10.05 10.28
C TYR A 119 -8.35 9.69 11.58
N VAL A 120 -9.31 10.48 12.03
CA VAL A 120 -10.10 10.26 13.25
C VAL A 120 -11.51 10.80 13.08
N GLY A 121 -12.49 10.01 13.49
CA GLY A 121 -13.90 10.43 13.48
C GLY A 121 -14.44 10.71 12.07
N GLY A 122 -13.95 9.99 11.05
CA GLY A 122 -14.35 10.20 9.65
C GLY A 122 -13.71 11.43 9.00
N VAL A 123 -12.79 12.11 9.67
CA VAL A 123 -12.09 13.29 9.15
C VAL A 123 -10.64 12.95 8.88
N ARG A 124 -10.17 13.22 7.66
CA ARG A 124 -8.78 13.10 7.25
C ARG A 124 -8.14 14.48 7.15
N TRP A 125 -6.88 14.57 7.52
CA TRP A 125 -6.10 15.81 7.40
C TRP A 125 -4.64 15.51 7.13
N GLY A 126 -3.96 16.43 6.44
CA GLY A 126 -2.50 16.49 6.39
C GLY A 126 -1.98 17.55 7.36
N ASN A 127 -0.81 17.37 7.90
CA ASN A 127 -0.11 18.41 8.60
C ASN A 127 0.64 19.33 7.60
N GLU A 128 0.91 20.58 8.01
CA GLU A 128 1.78 21.48 7.26
C GLU A 128 3.06 20.77 6.81
N SER A 129 3.29 20.73 5.50
CA SER A 129 4.39 19.96 4.89
C SER A 129 5.74 20.68 5.03
N ASN A 130 5.76 22.01 5.05
CA ASN A 130 6.98 22.74 5.24
C ASN A 130 7.47 22.65 6.69
N THR A 131 8.56 21.96 6.93
CA THR A 131 9.11 21.68 8.26
C THR A 131 9.32 22.98 9.09
N ARG A 132 9.79 24.07 8.47
CA ARG A 132 10.01 25.32 9.19
C ARG A 132 8.70 25.99 9.59
N ALA A 133 7.70 25.96 8.72
CA ALA A 133 6.36 26.46 9.01
C ALA A 133 5.70 25.62 10.12
N TYR A 134 5.78 24.29 10.01
CA TYR A 134 5.31 23.35 11.03
C TYR A 134 5.89 23.71 12.42
N ILE A 135 7.21 23.82 12.53
CA ILE A 135 7.89 24.16 13.79
C ILE A 135 7.44 25.53 14.33
N ARG A 136 7.36 26.56 13.49
CA ARG A 136 6.91 27.89 13.92
C ARG A 136 5.50 27.85 14.48
N THR A 137 4.57 27.21 13.75
CA THR A 137 3.17 27.12 14.16
C THR A 137 2.99 26.35 15.45
N MET A 138 3.67 25.21 15.59
CA MET A 138 3.63 24.41 16.81
C MET A 138 4.20 25.15 18.03
N ARG A 139 5.31 25.88 17.86
CA ARG A 139 5.90 26.70 18.93
C ARG A 139 5.01 27.86 19.36
N ALA A 140 4.19 28.38 18.45
CA ALA A 140 3.21 29.42 18.73
C ALA A 140 1.90 28.88 19.31
N GLY A 141 1.76 27.57 19.52
CA GLY A 141 0.53 26.93 20.01
C GLY A 141 -0.60 26.89 18.97
N GLY A 142 -0.28 27.07 17.69
CA GLY A 142 -1.24 27.01 16.58
C GLY A 142 -1.53 25.60 16.09
N SER A 143 -2.58 25.47 15.25
CA SER A 143 -2.89 24.21 14.56
C SER A 143 -2.05 24.09 13.29
N VAL A 144 -1.46 22.94 13.08
CA VAL A 144 -0.73 22.56 11.85
C VAL A 144 -1.57 21.69 10.92
N ARG A 145 -2.79 21.31 11.32
CA ARG A 145 -3.68 20.44 10.56
C ARG A 145 -4.31 21.22 9.41
N ILE A 146 -4.18 20.69 8.23
CA ILE A 146 -4.83 21.15 6.99
C ILE A 146 -5.87 20.09 6.64
N PRO A 147 -7.18 20.37 6.80
CA PRO A 147 -8.21 19.42 6.40
C PRO A 147 -8.06 19.05 4.92
N GLU A 148 -8.19 17.79 4.60
CA GLU A 148 -8.35 17.36 3.20
C GLU A 148 -9.75 17.80 2.75
N ASP A 149 -9.82 18.37 1.53
CA ASP A 149 -11.05 18.92 0.94
C ASP A 149 -11.97 17.81 0.39
N THR A 150 -11.98 16.67 1.07
CA THR A 150 -12.85 15.55 0.74
C THR A 150 -14.08 15.56 1.65
N GLN A 151 -15.23 15.88 1.09
CA GLN A 151 -16.49 15.61 1.78
C GLN A 151 -16.62 14.10 1.96
N HIS A 152 -16.42 13.60 3.17
CA HIS A 152 -16.71 12.20 3.52
C HIS A 152 -18.24 11.98 3.54
N THR A 153 -18.81 11.86 2.33
CA THR A 153 -20.16 11.37 2.20
C THR A 153 -20.21 9.88 2.53
N ARG A 154 -21.38 9.35 2.84
CA ARG A 154 -21.58 7.91 3.04
C ARG A 154 -21.12 7.11 1.81
N ASP A 155 -21.39 7.61 0.61
CA ASP A 155 -21.01 6.92 -0.64
C ASP A 155 -19.50 6.87 -0.78
N ASN A 156 -18.79 7.98 -0.55
CA ASN A 156 -17.33 7.99 -0.56
C ASN A 156 -16.73 7.05 0.49
N ALA A 157 -17.36 6.94 1.67
CA ALA A 157 -16.89 6.01 2.70
C ALA A 157 -17.08 4.54 2.31
N MET A 158 -18.18 4.20 1.60
CA MET A 158 -18.39 2.85 1.05
C MET A 158 -17.40 2.52 -0.06
N GLU A 159 -17.12 3.48 -0.95
CA GLU A 159 -16.10 3.34 -2.02
C GLU A 159 -14.71 3.14 -1.41
N GLU A 160 -14.34 3.97 -0.42
CA GLU A 160 -13.05 3.86 0.26
C GLU A 160 -12.89 2.50 0.96
N TYR A 161 -13.93 2.04 1.67
CA TYR A 161 -13.92 0.74 2.32
C TYR A 161 -13.63 -0.39 1.31
N ALA A 162 -14.39 -0.43 0.21
CA ALA A 162 -14.22 -1.45 -0.82
C ALA A 162 -12.83 -1.36 -1.48
N PHE A 163 -12.39 -0.15 -1.81
CA PHE A 163 -11.10 0.12 -2.43
C PHE A 163 -9.92 -0.31 -1.56
N LEU A 164 -9.97 -0.05 -0.25
CA LEU A 164 -8.92 -0.44 0.69
C LEU A 164 -8.93 -1.96 0.94
N ALA A 165 -10.12 -2.54 1.17
CA ALA A 165 -10.26 -3.97 1.45
C ALA A 165 -9.80 -4.84 0.26
N LEU A 166 -10.11 -4.47 -0.98
CA LEU A 166 -9.68 -5.17 -2.19
C LEU A 166 -8.15 -5.17 -2.41
N ARG A 167 -7.40 -4.37 -1.64
CA ARG A 167 -5.93 -4.40 -1.65
C ARG A 167 -5.35 -5.43 -0.70
N THR A 168 -6.16 -6.06 0.12
CA THR A 168 -5.75 -7.12 1.04
C THR A 168 -6.11 -8.50 0.50
N ALA A 169 -5.40 -9.52 0.97
CA ALA A 169 -5.73 -10.90 0.65
C ALA A 169 -7.07 -11.38 1.27
N GLU A 170 -7.53 -10.70 2.32
CA GLU A 170 -8.83 -10.96 2.96
C GLU A 170 -10.00 -10.50 2.07
N GLY A 171 -9.78 -9.40 1.31
CA GLY A 171 -10.83 -8.81 0.49
C GLY A 171 -11.88 -8.06 1.32
N VAL A 172 -13.07 -7.89 0.74
CA VAL A 172 -14.19 -7.19 1.38
C VAL A 172 -14.94 -8.15 2.30
N ASP A 173 -15.04 -7.80 3.58
CA ASP A 173 -15.94 -8.47 4.53
C ASP A 173 -17.35 -7.89 4.36
N GLU A 174 -18.25 -8.67 3.76
CA GLU A 174 -19.62 -8.24 3.45
C GLU A 174 -20.47 -8.02 4.71
N GLU A 175 -20.24 -8.82 5.77
CA GLU A 175 -20.95 -8.65 7.05
C GLU A 175 -20.49 -7.36 7.76
N ASP A 176 -19.17 -7.08 7.73
CA ASP A 176 -18.63 -5.84 8.27
C ASP A 176 -19.10 -4.62 7.47
N PHE A 177 -19.17 -4.74 6.14
CA PHE A 177 -19.73 -3.70 5.29
C PHE A 177 -21.19 -3.40 5.67
N ALA A 178 -22.03 -4.44 5.75
CA ALA A 178 -23.44 -4.29 6.11
C ALA A 178 -23.62 -3.68 7.52
N ARG A 179 -22.80 -4.13 8.48
CA ARG A 179 -22.82 -3.59 9.84
C ARG A 179 -22.40 -2.11 9.89
N THR A 180 -21.40 -1.73 9.09
CA THR A 180 -20.82 -0.37 9.08
C THR A 180 -21.75 0.61 8.38
N PHE A 181 -22.31 0.20 7.25
CA PHE A 181 -23.06 1.09 6.38
C PHE A 181 -24.59 0.89 6.45
N GLY A 182 -25.09 -0.16 7.11
CA GLY A 182 -26.51 -0.45 7.24
C GLY A 182 -27.20 -0.79 5.91
N VAL A 183 -26.44 -1.29 4.92
CA VAL A 183 -26.91 -1.78 3.62
C VAL A 183 -26.03 -2.95 3.18
N GLU A 184 -26.62 -3.91 2.46
CA GLU A 184 -25.87 -4.99 1.87
C GLU A 184 -24.98 -4.49 0.71
N ILE A 185 -23.81 -5.06 0.54
CA ILE A 185 -22.90 -4.67 -0.56
C ILE A 185 -23.55 -4.87 -1.94
N ASP A 186 -24.39 -5.89 -2.07
CA ASP A 186 -25.13 -6.16 -3.29
C ASP A 186 -26.19 -5.09 -3.61
N ASP A 187 -26.73 -4.39 -2.62
CA ASP A 187 -27.68 -3.31 -2.87
C ASP A 187 -27.02 -2.11 -3.55
N VAL A 188 -25.71 -1.97 -3.37
CA VAL A 188 -24.92 -0.85 -3.90
C VAL A 188 -24.11 -1.26 -5.14
N TYR A 189 -23.42 -2.42 -5.10
CA TYR A 189 -22.40 -2.77 -6.09
C TYR A 189 -22.69 -4.05 -6.90
N ARG A 190 -23.87 -4.63 -6.83
CA ARG A 190 -24.23 -5.89 -7.50
C ARG A 190 -23.78 -5.97 -8.95
N ALA A 191 -24.10 -4.97 -9.75
CA ALA A 191 -23.79 -4.97 -11.17
C ALA A 191 -22.29 -4.99 -11.44
N VAL A 192 -21.51 -4.25 -10.64
CA VAL A 192 -20.05 -4.19 -10.72
C VAL A 192 -19.46 -5.54 -10.30
N ILE A 193 -19.90 -6.08 -9.17
CA ILE A 193 -19.45 -7.36 -8.63
C ILE A 193 -19.68 -8.48 -9.65
N GLN A 194 -20.91 -8.61 -10.17
CA GLN A 194 -21.27 -9.63 -11.16
C GLN A 194 -20.42 -9.52 -12.43
N ARG A 195 -20.18 -8.29 -12.91
CA ARG A 195 -19.32 -8.05 -14.08
C ARG A 195 -17.91 -8.57 -13.86
N TYR A 196 -17.29 -8.24 -12.73
CA TYR A 196 -15.89 -8.65 -12.48
C TYR A 196 -15.76 -10.14 -12.13
N ILE A 197 -16.79 -10.75 -11.53
CA ILE A 197 -16.87 -12.20 -11.37
C ILE A 197 -16.94 -12.89 -12.74
N ALA A 198 -17.80 -12.38 -13.65
CA ALA A 198 -17.92 -12.96 -15.01
C ALA A 198 -16.62 -12.84 -15.83
N LEU A 199 -15.80 -11.82 -15.55
CA LEU A 199 -14.48 -11.65 -16.16
C LEU A 199 -13.37 -12.47 -15.46
N GLY A 200 -13.68 -13.21 -14.39
CA GLY A 200 -12.69 -13.95 -13.60
C GLY A 200 -11.73 -13.09 -12.78
N LEU A 201 -12.04 -11.79 -12.63
CA LEU A 201 -11.20 -10.81 -11.91
C LEU A 201 -11.62 -10.64 -10.45
N LEU A 202 -12.77 -11.13 -10.06
CA LEU A 202 -13.27 -11.14 -8.70
C LEU A 202 -13.83 -12.52 -8.36
N ARG A 203 -13.71 -12.93 -7.11
CA ARG A 203 -14.36 -14.14 -6.55
C ARG A 203 -15.03 -13.80 -5.22
N ARG A 204 -16.09 -14.47 -4.89
CA ARG A 204 -16.71 -14.52 -3.56
C ARG A 204 -16.27 -15.74 -2.80
#